data_2ae974ca041a482047836643becd857e
#
_entry.id   2ae974ca041a482047836643becd857e
#
_cell.length_a   1.000
_cell.length_b   1.000
_cell.length_c   1.000
_cell.angle_alpha   90.00
_cell.angle_beta   90.00
_cell.angle_gamma   90.00
#
_symmetry.space_group_name_H-M   'P 1'
#
loop_
_entity.id
_entity.type
_entity.pdbx_description
1 polymer ?
#
loop_
_entity_poly.entity_id
_entity_poly.type
_entity_poly.pdbx_seq_one_letter_code
_entity_poly.pdbx_strand_id
1 'polypeptide(L)'
;MKAMKKFTLTVFCILAGCIFFLSGIWIYFQKSLDRVELGEGEHAASYQRHYLMISNDKDTGMWQSVYESASKEAEEKDAYVELLSPEQMNGYSQADCLKIGIASQVDGIILEADGSKEEQHLINEALKEKIPVVTVMTDDTATGRISFVGLNSYQTGSAYTEQISGMLKAQGTTSVMFLSTSSSKTQETNLVYSQVKKELEAQKKTGQSVDPVSYTHLRAHE
;
A
#
# COMPACT_ATOMS: atom_id res chain seq x y z
N MET A 1 -26.19 -4.97 -68.14
CA MET A 1 -24.98 -5.78 -67.84
C MET A 1 -23.74 -4.93 -67.53
N LYS A 2 -23.39 -3.87 -68.29
CA LYS A 2 -22.22 -3.00 -68.02
C LYS A 2 -22.31 -2.23 -66.67
N ALA A 3 -23.50 -1.76 -66.24
CA ALA A 3 -23.69 -1.01 -64.98
C ALA A 3 -23.49 -1.91 -63.72
N MET A 4 -23.95 -3.13 -63.81
CA MET A 4 -23.82 -4.12 -62.71
C MET A 4 -22.35 -4.55 -62.47
N LYS A 5 -21.58 -4.67 -63.59
CA LYS A 5 -20.13 -4.96 -63.50
C LYS A 5 -19.34 -3.80 -62.87
N LYS A 6 -19.74 -2.53 -63.17
CA LYS A 6 -19.11 -1.35 -62.55
C LYS A 6 -19.44 -1.27 -61.07
N PHE A 7 -20.67 -1.57 -60.66
CA PHE A 7 -21.08 -1.58 -59.26
C PHE A 7 -20.34 -2.65 -58.43
N THR A 8 -20.25 -3.88 -58.94
CA THR A 8 -19.47 -4.95 -58.29
C THR A 8 -17.99 -4.61 -58.17
N LEU A 9 -17.41 -3.99 -59.19
CA LEU A 9 -16.01 -3.54 -59.13
C LEU A 9 -15.78 -2.47 -58.07
N THR A 10 -16.71 -1.49 -57.97
CA THR A 10 -16.61 -0.43 -56.95
C THR A 10 -16.72 -0.99 -55.52
N VAL A 11 -17.65 -1.92 -55.30
CA VAL A 11 -17.80 -2.59 -53.99
C VAL A 11 -16.55 -3.39 -53.66
N PHE A 12 -15.97 -4.09 -54.64
CA PHE A 12 -14.73 -4.84 -54.43
C PHE A 12 -13.54 -3.95 -54.07
N CYS A 13 -13.40 -2.78 -54.75
CA CYS A 13 -12.37 -1.80 -54.43
C CYS A 13 -12.52 -1.20 -53.04
N ILE A 14 -13.77 -0.93 -52.59
CA ILE A 14 -14.03 -0.45 -51.21
C ILE A 14 -13.66 -1.50 -50.18
N LEU A 15 -14.06 -2.76 -50.41
CA LEU A 15 -13.70 -3.88 -49.50
C LEU A 15 -12.19 -4.10 -49.41
N ALA A 16 -11.51 -4.07 -50.57
CA ALA A 16 -10.05 -4.18 -50.59
C ALA A 16 -9.37 -3.01 -49.85
N GLY A 17 -9.88 -1.78 -50.02
CA GLY A 17 -9.42 -0.60 -49.29
C GLY A 17 -9.61 -0.73 -47.75
N CYS A 18 -10.77 -1.24 -47.31
CA CYS A 18 -11.03 -1.50 -45.89
C CYS A 18 -10.09 -2.56 -45.29
N ILE A 19 -9.83 -3.64 -46.04
CA ILE A 19 -8.89 -4.67 -45.61
C ILE A 19 -7.46 -4.11 -45.48
N PHE A 20 -7.03 -3.31 -46.45
CA PHE A 20 -5.72 -2.65 -46.38
C PHE A 20 -5.62 -1.66 -45.25
N PHE A 21 -6.66 -0.92 -44.96
CA PHE A 21 -6.72 0.02 -43.83
C PHE A 21 -6.67 -0.71 -42.46
N LEU A 22 -7.47 -1.77 -42.33
CA LEU A 22 -7.48 -2.59 -41.09
C LEU A 22 -6.14 -3.30 -40.90
N SER A 23 -5.50 -3.80 -41.94
CA SER A 23 -4.16 -4.41 -41.82
C SER A 23 -3.09 -3.36 -41.47
N GLY A 24 -3.20 -2.15 -41.95
CA GLY A 24 -2.33 -1.02 -41.58
C GLY A 24 -2.47 -0.66 -40.11
N ILE A 25 -3.72 -0.58 -39.60
CA ILE A 25 -3.99 -0.38 -38.16
C ILE A 25 -3.42 -1.53 -37.34
N TRP A 26 -3.61 -2.76 -37.76
CA TRP A 26 -3.07 -3.93 -37.08
C TRP A 26 -1.55 -3.90 -36.98
N ILE A 27 -0.84 -3.60 -38.06
CA ILE A 27 0.61 -3.48 -38.09
C ILE A 27 1.10 -2.30 -37.24
N TYR A 28 0.36 -1.17 -37.29
CA TYR A 28 0.65 -0.02 -36.43
C TYR A 28 0.51 -0.38 -34.95
N PHE A 29 -0.54 -1.12 -34.59
CA PHE A 29 -0.80 -1.55 -33.21
C PHE A 29 0.27 -2.55 -32.73
N GLN A 30 0.65 -3.54 -33.55
CA GLN A 30 1.76 -4.44 -33.24
C GLN A 30 3.08 -3.67 -33.06
N LYS A 31 3.40 -2.77 -33.98
CA LYS A 31 4.60 -1.96 -33.86
C LYS A 31 4.58 -0.95 -32.73
N SER A 32 3.40 -0.54 -32.28
CA SER A 32 3.22 0.29 -31.09
C SER A 32 3.37 -0.51 -29.80
N LEU A 33 2.94 -1.77 -29.79
CA LEU A 33 3.18 -2.71 -28.69
C LEU A 33 4.66 -3.10 -28.60
N ASP A 34 5.34 -3.32 -29.73
CA ASP A 34 6.79 -3.56 -29.76
C ASP A 34 7.63 -2.33 -29.36
N ARG A 35 7.06 -1.11 -29.44
CA ARG A 35 7.70 0.14 -28.97
C ARG A 35 7.42 0.45 -27.49
N VAL A 36 6.49 -0.20 -26.87
CA VAL A 36 6.51 -0.35 -25.43
C VAL A 36 7.62 -1.38 -25.18
N GLU A 37 8.86 -0.98 -25.41
CA GLU A 37 9.99 -1.58 -24.73
C GLU A 37 9.66 -1.52 -23.24
N LEU A 38 9.09 -2.58 -22.75
CA LEU A 38 9.44 -3.08 -21.43
C LEU A 38 10.95 -3.07 -21.49
N GLY A 39 11.60 -2.08 -20.87
CA GLY A 39 13.04 -1.87 -20.99
C GLY A 39 13.71 -3.22 -20.99
N GLU A 40 14.73 -3.37 -21.82
CA GLU A 40 15.61 -4.54 -21.81
C GLU A 40 16.21 -4.70 -20.41
N GLY A 41 15.36 -5.08 -19.46
CA GLY A 41 15.68 -5.70 -18.21
C GLY A 41 15.81 -7.17 -18.55
N GLU A 42 17.04 -7.64 -18.47
CA GLU A 42 17.47 -9.02 -18.40
C GLU A 42 16.31 -9.99 -18.16
N HIS A 43 16.05 -10.87 -19.17
CA HIS A 43 15.16 -12.02 -19.09
C HIS A 43 13.89 -11.72 -18.27
N ALA A 44 12.77 -11.50 -18.90
CA ALA A 44 11.48 -11.50 -18.22
C ALA A 44 11.39 -12.82 -17.45
N ALA A 45 11.84 -12.80 -16.21
CA ALA A 45 11.77 -13.94 -15.33
C ALA A 45 10.28 -14.24 -15.17
N SER A 46 9.86 -15.39 -15.67
CA SER A 46 8.49 -15.85 -15.53
C SER A 46 8.34 -16.33 -14.10
N TYR A 47 7.97 -15.42 -13.19
CA TYR A 47 7.67 -15.76 -11.81
C TYR A 47 6.34 -16.52 -11.72
N GLN A 48 6.28 -17.48 -10.80
CA GLN A 48 5.04 -18.25 -10.56
C GLN A 48 4.00 -17.44 -9.78
N ARG A 49 4.41 -16.40 -9.04
CA ARG A 49 3.53 -15.61 -8.20
C ARG A 49 3.82 -14.12 -8.35
N HIS A 50 2.74 -13.34 -8.32
CA HIS A 50 2.79 -11.89 -8.39
C HIS A 50 2.10 -11.29 -7.15
N TYR A 51 2.86 -10.55 -6.36
CA TYR A 51 2.38 -9.83 -5.20
C TYR A 51 2.40 -8.32 -5.47
N LEU A 52 1.38 -7.62 -4.99
CA LEU A 52 1.31 -6.17 -5.08
C LEU A 52 1.57 -5.55 -3.71
N MET A 53 2.54 -4.67 -3.61
CA MET A 53 2.80 -3.85 -2.43
C MET A 53 2.26 -2.44 -2.67
N ILE A 54 1.36 -1.98 -1.79
CA ILE A 54 0.75 -0.65 -1.89
C ILE A 54 1.20 0.16 -0.68
N SER A 55 1.92 1.25 -0.95
CA SER A 55 2.42 2.17 0.07
C SER A 55 1.56 3.44 0.15
N ASN A 56 1.54 4.04 1.33
CA ASN A 56 1.03 5.38 1.52
C ASN A 56 2.19 6.37 1.39
N ASP A 57 2.10 7.36 0.53
CA ASP A 57 3.17 8.20 -0.03
C ASP A 57 4.01 9.05 0.94
N LYS A 58 3.77 8.98 2.22
CA LYS A 58 4.32 9.94 3.18
C LYS A 58 5.76 9.66 3.62
N ASP A 59 6.32 8.51 3.32
CA ASP A 59 7.70 8.16 3.69
C ASP A 59 8.34 7.19 2.70
N THR A 60 8.66 7.70 1.53
CA THR A 60 9.23 6.92 0.41
C THR A 60 10.51 6.15 0.75
N GLY A 61 11.37 6.69 1.63
CA GLY A 61 12.65 6.07 1.96
C GLY A 61 12.50 4.76 2.74
N MET A 62 11.58 4.70 3.70
CA MET A 62 11.32 3.50 4.47
C MET A 62 10.63 2.43 3.62
N TRP A 63 9.62 2.83 2.84
CA TRP A 63 8.91 1.91 1.95
C TRP A 63 9.84 1.32 0.89
N GLN A 64 10.79 2.10 0.38
CA GLN A 64 11.81 1.59 -0.53
C GLN A 64 12.62 0.45 0.11
N SER A 65 13.06 0.62 1.36
CA SER A 65 13.81 -0.43 2.09
C SER A 65 12.97 -1.67 2.35
N VAL A 66 11.68 -1.50 2.68
CA VAL A 66 10.73 -2.62 2.86
C VAL A 66 10.52 -3.36 1.53
N TYR A 67 10.32 -2.60 0.45
CA TYR A 67 10.15 -3.15 -0.89
C TYR A 67 11.39 -3.94 -1.35
N GLU A 68 12.58 -3.37 -1.23
CA GLU A 68 13.83 -4.05 -1.60
C GLU A 68 14.03 -5.37 -0.85
N SER A 69 13.72 -5.36 0.45
CA SER A 69 13.79 -6.56 1.27
C SER A 69 12.75 -7.62 0.87
N ALA A 70 11.52 -7.18 0.60
CA ALA A 70 10.42 -8.05 0.17
C ALA A 70 10.68 -8.64 -1.22
N SER A 71 11.18 -7.82 -2.16
CA SER A 71 11.51 -8.25 -3.52
C SER A 71 12.60 -9.29 -3.52
N LYS A 72 13.68 -9.06 -2.76
CA LYS A 72 14.78 -10.03 -2.64
C LYS A 72 14.29 -11.37 -2.10
N GLU A 73 13.48 -11.36 -1.06
CA GLU A 73 12.93 -12.60 -0.47
C GLU A 73 11.94 -13.30 -1.40
N ALA A 74 11.20 -12.53 -2.20
CA ALA A 74 10.25 -13.05 -3.18
C ALA A 74 10.97 -13.74 -4.35
N GLU A 75 12.03 -13.14 -4.88
CA GLU A 75 12.85 -13.72 -5.95
C GLU A 75 13.38 -15.11 -5.58
N GLU A 76 13.83 -15.28 -4.32
CA GLU A 76 14.29 -16.59 -3.81
C GLU A 76 13.18 -17.65 -3.78
N LYS A 77 11.91 -17.21 -3.86
CA LYS A 77 10.71 -18.06 -3.82
C LYS A 77 9.94 -18.09 -5.14
N ASP A 78 10.59 -17.71 -6.23
CA ASP A 78 9.98 -17.65 -7.57
C ASP A 78 8.71 -16.77 -7.58
N ALA A 79 8.81 -15.61 -6.94
CA ALA A 79 7.75 -14.62 -6.85
C ALA A 79 8.27 -13.22 -7.20
N TYR A 80 7.38 -12.38 -7.73
CA TYR A 80 7.63 -10.98 -8.03
C TYR A 80 6.80 -10.09 -7.12
N VAL A 81 7.39 -9.04 -6.59
CA VAL A 81 6.70 -8.00 -5.84
C VAL A 81 6.71 -6.71 -6.66
N GLU A 82 5.54 -6.20 -6.99
CA GLU A 82 5.37 -4.91 -7.63
C GLU A 82 5.04 -3.86 -6.58
N LEU A 83 5.76 -2.74 -6.56
CA LEU A 83 5.42 -1.59 -5.72
C LEU A 83 4.54 -0.63 -6.49
N LEU A 84 3.37 -0.34 -5.95
CA LEU A 84 2.42 0.62 -6.50
C LEU A 84 2.14 1.69 -5.46
N SER A 85 2.28 2.96 -5.84
CA SER A 85 1.94 4.09 -4.99
C SER A 85 1.13 5.14 -5.74
N PRO A 86 0.22 5.85 -5.04
CA PRO A 86 -0.54 6.95 -5.61
C PRO A 86 0.33 8.03 -6.27
N GLU A 87 1.52 8.31 -5.72
CA GLU A 87 2.46 9.30 -6.28
C GLU A 87 3.00 8.89 -7.66
N GLN A 88 3.26 7.61 -7.86
CA GLN A 88 3.73 7.08 -9.14
C GLN A 88 2.62 7.10 -10.20
N MET A 89 1.37 7.11 -9.74
CA MET A 89 0.19 7.03 -10.60
C MET A 89 -0.63 8.32 -10.52
N ASN A 90 -0.17 9.38 -11.18
CA ASN A 90 -0.78 10.71 -11.17
C ASN A 90 -2.32 10.69 -11.09
N GLY A 91 -2.88 11.08 -9.95
CA GLY A 91 -4.32 11.20 -9.73
C GLY A 91 -5.03 9.94 -9.22
N TYR A 92 -4.31 8.86 -8.95
CA TYR A 92 -4.86 7.67 -8.32
C TYR A 92 -4.80 7.78 -6.79
N SER A 93 -5.79 7.21 -6.12
CA SER A 93 -5.81 7.03 -4.68
C SER A 93 -5.26 5.64 -4.30
N GLN A 94 -4.97 5.42 -3.02
CA GLN A 94 -4.62 4.09 -2.50
C GLN A 94 -5.74 3.07 -2.77
N ALA A 95 -7.00 3.50 -2.66
CA ALA A 95 -8.15 2.68 -3.02
C ALA A 95 -8.14 2.27 -4.49
N ASP A 96 -7.69 3.14 -5.40
CA ASP A 96 -7.57 2.80 -6.82
C ASP A 96 -6.45 1.80 -7.06
N CYS A 97 -5.32 1.90 -6.33
CA CYS A 97 -4.25 0.90 -6.35
C CYS A 97 -4.76 -0.48 -5.89
N LEU A 98 -5.60 -0.53 -4.84
CA LEU A 98 -6.27 -1.76 -4.40
C LEU A 98 -7.18 -2.35 -5.49
N LYS A 99 -8.01 -1.52 -6.13
CA LYS A 99 -8.87 -1.95 -7.26
C LYS A 99 -8.06 -2.54 -8.41
N ILE A 100 -6.89 -1.94 -8.71
CA ILE A 100 -5.97 -2.46 -9.73
C ILE A 100 -5.46 -3.84 -9.33
N GLY A 101 -5.00 -4.02 -8.10
CA GLY A 101 -4.52 -5.32 -7.61
C GLY A 101 -5.60 -6.41 -7.67
N ILE A 102 -6.83 -6.08 -7.27
CA ILE A 102 -7.97 -7.00 -7.36
C ILE A 102 -8.28 -7.36 -8.82
N ALA A 103 -8.37 -6.35 -9.69
CA ALA A 103 -8.67 -6.56 -11.11
C ALA A 103 -7.57 -7.34 -11.85
N SER A 104 -6.31 -7.17 -11.43
CA SER A 104 -5.16 -7.89 -11.99
C SER A 104 -5.01 -9.31 -11.45
N GLN A 105 -5.87 -9.73 -10.50
CA GLN A 105 -5.86 -11.07 -9.91
C GLN A 105 -4.48 -11.46 -9.37
N VAL A 106 -3.83 -10.53 -8.64
CA VAL A 106 -2.53 -10.80 -8.00
C VAL A 106 -2.64 -11.90 -6.95
N ASP A 107 -1.55 -12.61 -6.68
CA ASP A 107 -1.52 -13.72 -5.71
C ASP A 107 -1.59 -13.25 -4.25
N GLY A 108 -1.43 -11.95 -4.00
CA GLY A 108 -1.60 -11.34 -2.69
C GLY A 108 -1.25 -9.86 -2.68
N ILE A 109 -1.75 -9.16 -1.65
CA ILE A 109 -1.57 -7.72 -1.48
C ILE A 109 -0.90 -7.45 -0.15
N ILE A 110 0.13 -6.62 -0.17
CA ILE A 110 0.83 -6.07 0.99
C ILE A 110 0.44 -4.59 1.07
N LEU A 111 -0.18 -4.15 2.16
CA LEU A 111 -0.84 -2.85 2.24
C LEU A 111 -0.49 -2.12 3.52
N GLU A 112 -0.16 -0.84 3.43
CA GLU A 112 -0.22 0.08 4.56
C GLU A 112 -1.67 0.55 4.74
N ALA A 113 -2.34 0.09 5.79
CA ALA A 113 -3.75 0.41 5.99
C ALA A 113 -3.96 1.89 6.35
N ASP A 114 -4.90 2.57 5.69
CA ASP A 114 -5.33 3.94 6.00
C ASP A 114 -6.54 3.97 6.96
N GLY A 115 -7.21 2.84 7.15
CA GLY A 115 -8.37 2.67 8.01
C GLY A 115 -9.66 3.29 7.47
N SER A 116 -9.70 3.69 6.21
CA SER A 116 -10.90 4.24 5.58
C SER A 116 -11.94 3.15 5.33
N LYS A 117 -13.24 3.54 5.32
CA LYS A 117 -14.32 2.59 5.02
C LYS A 117 -14.22 2.02 3.60
N GLU A 118 -13.70 2.79 2.66
CA GLU A 118 -13.51 2.35 1.29
C GLU A 118 -12.44 1.28 1.23
N GLU A 119 -11.30 1.48 1.89
CA GLU A 119 -10.24 0.49 1.99
C GLU A 119 -10.71 -0.79 2.67
N GLN A 120 -11.43 -0.68 3.79
CA GLN A 120 -12.03 -1.83 4.48
C GLN A 120 -12.92 -2.66 3.57
N HIS A 121 -13.73 -2.00 2.72
CA HIS A 121 -14.57 -2.67 1.75
C HIS A 121 -13.73 -3.41 0.70
N LEU A 122 -12.71 -2.76 0.15
CA LEU A 122 -11.83 -3.33 -0.87
C LEU A 122 -10.98 -4.47 -0.34
N ILE A 123 -10.46 -4.39 0.89
CA ILE A 123 -9.76 -5.52 1.53
C ILE A 123 -10.68 -6.73 1.61
N ASN A 124 -11.94 -6.54 2.05
CA ASN A 124 -12.88 -7.63 2.14
C ASN A 124 -13.33 -8.15 0.75
N GLU A 125 -13.31 -7.32 -0.29
CA GLU A 125 -13.53 -7.72 -1.67
C GLU A 125 -12.37 -8.59 -2.20
N ALA A 126 -11.12 -8.16 -2.00
CA ALA A 126 -9.94 -8.95 -2.34
C ALA A 126 -9.99 -10.35 -1.73
N LEU A 127 -10.38 -10.45 -0.46
CA LEU A 127 -10.51 -11.75 0.22
C LEU A 127 -11.62 -12.64 -0.36
N LYS A 128 -12.73 -12.07 -0.84
CA LYS A 128 -13.78 -12.83 -1.55
C LYS A 128 -13.26 -13.39 -2.87
N GLU A 129 -12.40 -12.64 -3.56
CA GLU A 129 -11.70 -13.07 -4.78
C GLU A 129 -10.51 -14.00 -4.47
N LYS A 130 -10.33 -14.40 -3.19
CA LYS A 130 -9.25 -15.27 -2.70
C LYS A 130 -7.86 -14.65 -2.80
N ILE A 131 -7.77 -13.33 -2.87
CA ILE A 131 -6.53 -12.58 -2.83
C ILE A 131 -6.23 -12.26 -1.36
N PRO A 132 -5.22 -12.88 -0.75
CA PRO A 132 -4.85 -12.62 0.64
C PRO A 132 -4.29 -11.19 0.79
N VAL A 133 -4.69 -10.53 1.88
CA VAL A 133 -4.18 -9.19 2.21
C VAL A 133 -3.42 -9.25 3.52
N VAL A 134 -2.20 -8.74 3.51
CA VAL A 134 -1.36 -8.52 4.69
C VAL A 134 -1.20 -7.02 4.90
N THR A 135 -1.50 -6.52 6.08
CA THR A 135 -1.22 -5.13 6.42
C THR A 135 0.17 -4.99 7.02
N VAL A 136 0.84 -3.90 6.69
CA VAL A 136 2.21 -3.61 7.12
C VAL A 136 2.26 -2.22 7.74
N MET A 137 2.99 -2.05 8.85
CA MET A 137 3.22 -0.82 9.60
C MET A 137 1.97 -0.26 10.28
N THR A 138 0.90 -0.01 9.56
CA THR A 138 -0.41 0.36 10.09
C THR A 138 -1.38 -0.78 9.90
N ASP A 139 -2.28 -0.96 10.87
CA ASP A 139 -3.21 -2.08 10.93
C ASP A 139 -4.66 -1.62 10.91
N ASP A 140 -5.52 -2.41 10.27
CA ASP A 140 -6.96 -2.27 10.37
C ASP A 140 -7.60 -3.59 10.82
N THR A 141 -7.88 -3.66 12.12
CA THR A 141 -8.49 -4.84 12.75
C THR A 141 -9.97 -5.03 12.38
N ALA A 142 -10.59 -4.05 11.73
CA ALA A 142 -11.98 -4.15 11.26
C ALA A 142 -12.12 -4.91 9.94
N THR A 143 -11.00 -5.32 9.33
CA THR A 143 -10.97 -6.06 8.07
C THR A 143 -10.66 -7.54 8.29
N GLY A 144 -10.96 -8.35 7.26
CA GLY A 144 -10.62 -9.77 7.24
C GLY A 144 -9.17 -10.07 6.84
N ARG A 145 -8.25 -9.10 6.87
CA ARG A 145 -6.83 -9.30 6.53
C ARG A 145 -6.26 -10.55 7.20
N ILE A 146 -5.38 -11.26 6.50
CA ILE A 146 -4.87 -12.54 7.02
C ILE A 146 -3.79 -12.37 8.09
N SER A 147 -3.01 -11.27 8.03
CA SER A 147 -1.92 -10.99 8.96
C SER A 147 -1.60 -9.50 9.01
N PHE A 148 -0.92 -9.11 10.08
CA PHE A 148 -0.32 -7.79 10.25
C PHE A 148 1.16 -7.94 10.56
N VAL A 149 1.99 -7.14 9.91
CA VAL A 149 3.43 -7.04 10.15
C VAL A 149 3.75 -5.60 10.53
N GLY A 150 4.13 -5.37 11.78
CA GLY A 150 4.42 -4.03 12.29
C GLY A 150 5.05 -4.08 13.67
N LEU A 151 5.20 -2.89 14.26
CA LEU A 151 5.71 -2.78 15.63
C LEU A 151 4.67 -3.32 16.62
N ASN A 152 5.14 -4.08 17.59
CA ASN A 152 4.29 -4.50 18.69
C ASN A 152 4.06 -3.31 19.63
N SER A 153 2.88 -2.68 19.53
CA SER A 153 2.51 -1.51 20.32
C SER A 153 2.62 -1.73 21.82
N TYR A 154 2.40 -2.95 22.27
CA TYR A 154 2.58 -3.32 23.69
C TYR A 154 4.06 -3.25 24.09
N GLN A 155 4.95 -3.90 23.35
CA GLN A 155 6.40 -3.88 23.62
C GLN A 155 6.96 -2.46 23.50
N THR A 156 6.51 -1.70 22.49
CA THR A 156 6.90 -0.31 22.31
C THR A 156 6.45 0.55 23.48
N GLY A 157 5.21 0.40 23.92
CA GLY A 157 4.68 1.10 25.09
C GLY A 157 5.44 0.76 26.37
N SER A 158 5.74 -0.51 26.60
CA SER A 158 6.52 -0.96 27.76
C SER A 158 7.95 -0.42 27.74
N ALA A 159 8.61 -0.41 26.57
CA ALA A 159 9.96 0.16 26.44
C ALA A 159 9.96 1.68 26.73
N TYR A 160 8.97 2.43 26.24
CA TYR A 160 8.82 3.84 26.59
C TYR A 160 8.56 4.04 28.09
N THR A 161 7.73 3.21 28.70
CA THR A 161 7.46 3.28 30.14
C THR A 161 8.73 3.01 30.96
N GLU A 162 9.55 2.05 30.57
CA GLU A 162 10.84 1.77 31.21
C GLU A 162 11.78 2.96 31.15
N GLN A 163 11.92 3.61 29.98
CA GLN A 163 12.75 4.80 29.82
C GLN A 163 12.24 5.97 30.70
N ILE A 164 10.94 6.23 30.68
CA ILE A 164 10.31 7.28 31.50
C ILE A 164 10.53 7.00 32.97
N SER A 165 10.35 5.76 33.42
CA SER A 165 10.53 5.36 34.80
C SER A 165 11.98 5.48 35.24
N GLY A 166 12.94 5.22 34.34
CA GLY A 166 14.38 5.45 34.58
C GLY A 166 14.68 6.92 34.82
N MET A 167 14.11 7.82 34.00
CA MET A 167 14.25 9.27 34.16
C MET A 167 13.61 9.78 35.44
N LEU A 168 12.44 9.28 35.81
CA LEU A 168 11.76 9.64 37.06
C LEU A 168 12.56 9.24 38.30
N LYS A 169 13.17 8.04 38.32
CA LYS A 169 14.04 7.61 39.41
C LYS A 169 15.29 8.46 39.54
N ALA A 170 15.84 8.94 38.41
CA ALA A 170 17.07 9.75 38.43
C ALA A 170 16.82 11.21 38.84
N GLN A 171 15.66 11.79 38.50
CA GLN A 171 15.38 13.23 38.63
C GLN A 171 14.27 13.59 39.62
N GLY A 172 13.57 12.59 40.17
CA GLY A 172 12.50 12.79 41.17
C GLY A 172 11.15 13.22 40.61
N THR A 173 11.10 14.22 39.70
CA THR A 173 9.91 14.68 39.01
C THR A 173 10.23 14.94 37.55
N THR A 174 9.37 14.45 36.64
CA THR A 174 9.55 14.63 35.19
C THR A 174 8.19 14.84 34.54
N SER A 175 8.11 15.84 33.65
CA SER A 175 6.95 16.00 32.76
C SER A 175 7.24 15.28 31.45
N VAL A 176 6.33 14.43 31.01
CA VAL A 176 6.45 13.70 29.76
C VAL A 176 5.39 14.21 28.79
N MET A 177 5.84 14.68 27.63
CA MET A 177 4.98 15.10 26.54
C MET A 177 4.97 14.01 25.46
N PHE A 178 3.79 13.50 25.12
CA PHE A 178 3.60 12.54 24.05
C PHE A 178 3.20 13.29 22.78
N LEU A 179 4.12 13.35 21.80
CA LEU A 179 3.88 13.98 20.52
C LEU A 179 3.46 12.93 19.49
N SER A 180 2.31 13.13 18.87
CA SER A 180 1.82 12.30 17.78
C SER A 180 1.50 13.16 16.58
N THR A 181 1.87 12.73 15.39
CA THR A 181 1.49 13.44 14.15
C THR A 181 -0.02 13.33 13.94
N SER A 182 -0.66 14.44 13.62
CA SER A 182 -2.13 14.54 13.53
C SER A 182 -2.75 13.66 12.43
N SER A 183 -1.94 13.19 11.50
CA SER A 183 -2.36 12.23 10.47
C SER A 183 -2.49 10.80 10.98
N SER A 184 -1.83 10.46 12.08
CA SER A 184 -1.92 9.15 12.70
C SER A 184 -3.06 9.11 13.73
N LYS A 185 -4.30 9.23 13.29
CA LYS A 185 -5.45 8.70 14.04
C LYS A 185 -5.44 7.17 14.04
N THR A 186 -4.29 6.57 13.75
CA THR A 186 -4.13 5.14 13.71
C THR A 186 -4.30 4.59 15.12
N GLN A 187 -5.01 3.51 15.19
CA GLN A 187 -5.29 2.76 16.41
C GLN A 187 -4.00 2.39 17.14
N GLU A 188 -2.89 2.23 16.43
CA GLU A 188 -1.56 1.93 16.96
C GLU A 188 -0.99 3.00 17.85
N THR A 189 -0.99 4.27 17.43
CA THR A 189 -0.50 5.39 18.26
C THR A 189 -1.33 5.50 19.54
N ASN A 190 -2.65 5.26 19.44
CA ASN A 190 -3.53 5.22 20.60
C ASN A 190 -3.22 4.03 21.51
N LEU A 191 -2.84 2.88 20.96
CA LEU A 191 -2.48 1.69 21.74
C LEU A 191 -1.16 1.90 22.50
N VAL A 192 -0.12 2.42 21.85
CA VAL A 192 1.17 2.75 22.51
C VAL A 192 0.94 3.75 23.64
N TYR A 193 0.23 4.86 23.36
CA TYR A 193 -0.10 5.85 24.38
C TYR A 193 -0.91 5.23 25.54
N SER A 194 -1.94 4.45 25.22
CA SER A 194 -2.78 3.79 26.23
C SER A 194 -1.98 2.82 27.10
N GLN A 195 -1.03 2.11 26.51
CA GLN A 195 -0.14 1.19 27.24
C GLN A 195 0.81 1.96 28.18
N VAL A 196 1.47 3.01 27.66
CA VAL A 196 2.34 3.88 28.46
C VAL A 196 1.56 4.46 29.65
N LYS A 197 0.37 5.03 29.38
CA LYS A 197 -0.50 5.61 30.41
C LYS A 197 -0.87 4.60 31.47
N LYS A 198 -1.33 3.41 31.06
CA LYS A 198 -1.73 2.32 31.97
C LYS A 198 -0.58 1.88 32.88
N GLU A 199 0.61 1.71 32.34
CA GLU A 199 1.76 1.27 33.11
C GLU A 199 2.26 2.37 34.07
N LEU A 200 2.28 3.64 33.64
CA LEU A 200 2.64 4.76 34.52
C LEU A 200 1.61 4.95 35.65
N GLU A 201 0.30 4.79 35.37
CA GLU A 201 -0.75 4.83 36.39
C GLU A 201 -0.61 3.68 37.37
N ALA A 202 -0.21 2.50 36.93
CA ALA A 202 0.09 1.37 37.84
C ALA A 202 1.27 1.66 38.75
N GLN A 203 2.31 2.33 38.28
CA GLN A 203 3.46 2.78 39.05
C GLN A 203 3.10 3.89 40.07
N LYS A 204 2.17 4.76 39.74
CA LYS A 204 1.64 5.81 40.63
C LYS A 204 1.04 5.21 41.92
N LYS A 205 0.37 4.06 41.82
CA LYS A 205 -0.20 3.34 42.97
C LYS A 205 0.87 2.80 43.91
N THR A 206 2.14 2.68 43.46
CA THR A 206 3.28 2.24 44.26
C THR A 206 4.11 3.39 44.83
N GLY A 207 3.62 4.64 44.81
CA GLY A 207 4.24 5.79 45.48
C GLY A 207 5.04 6.72 44.60
N GLN A 208 5.08 6.51 43.30
CA GLN A 208 5.67 7.46 42.33
C GLN A 208 4.57 8.31 41.66
N SER A 209 4.69 9.63 41.69
CA SER A 209 3.71 10.54 41.11
C SER A 209 4.08 10.90 39.66
N VAL A 210 3.30 10.44 38.69
CA VAL A 210 3.36 10.87 37.30
C VAL A 210 1.97 11.35 36.91
N ASP A 211 1.82 12.61 36.52
CA ASP A 211 0.60 13.14 35.97
C ASP A 211 0.74 13.24 34.46
N PRO A 212 0.13 12.33 33.68
CA PRO A 212 0.16 12.39 32.24
C PRO A 212 -0.73 13.52 31.74
N VAL A 213 -0.13 14.52 31.10
CA VAL A 213 -0.85 15.59 30.39
C VAL A 213 -0.80 15.26 28.90
N SER A 214 -1.96 15.03 28.29
CA SER A 214 -2.07 14.77 26.88
C SER A 214 -2.50 16.04 26.11
N TYR A 215 -1.70 16.45 25.15
CA TYR A 215 -2.05 17.49 24.19
C TYR A 215 -2.27 16.85 22.81
N THR A 216 -3.51 16.97 22.31
CA THR A 216 -3.92 16.30 21.05
C THR A 216 -3.84 17.17 19.80
N HIS A 217 -3.44 18.45 19.92
CA HIS A 217 -3.35 19.37 18.77
C HIS A 217 -2.12 20.27 18.83
N LEU A 218 -1.13 19.95 18.02
CA LEU A 218 -0.20 20.96 17.51
C LEU A 218 -0.73 21.43 16.15
N ARG A 219 -1.37 22.61 16.10
CA ARG A 219 -1.55 23.33 14.83
C ARG A 219 -0.19 23.90 14.45
N ALA A 220 0.40 23.39 13.37
CA ALA A 220 1.42 24.12 12.65
C ALA A 220 0.75 25.37 12.07
N HIS A 221 1.17 26.55 12.49
CA HIS A 221 0.88 27.78 11.80
C HIS A 221 1.88 27.84 10.62
N GLU A 222 1.32 27.77 9.40
CA GLU A 222 2.01 28.27 8.20
C GLU A 222 2.23 29.78 8.31
#